data_54f99021e50630a136dcfc5a31e6d47f
#
_entry.id   54f99021e50630a136dcfc5a31e6d47f
#
_cell.length_a   1.000
_cell.length_b   1.000
_cell.length_c   1.000
_cell.angle_alpha   90.00
_cell.angle_beta   90.00
_cell.angle_gamma   90.00
#
_symmetry.space_group_name_H-M   'P 1'
#
loop_
_entity.id
_entity.type
_entity.pdbx_description
1 polymer ?
#
loop_
_entity_poly.entity_id
_entity_poly.type
_entity_poly.pdbx_seq_one_letter_code
_entity_poly.pdbx_strand_id
1 'polypeptide(L)'
;MSKYVFGIDLGTTYSCIARVDDTARAEVIKNNDGDNITPSVVAFEGDNVIVGADAKAEAVLNPETTVMLVKTLMGKTDFAINYNGEDKTPEEISAFILRKLTQDASEQLGVEVKDVVITCPAYFGTAERTATKNAGKIAGLNVLEIISEPTAAALYYGCAKEQDEKTILIYDLGGGTFDVTIMRISADKIEVICSDGDHDLGGKNWDEVLIGYLANQFVEKIGYDIEFDEYAKQDLRLKAEKIKKQLTSRSQAGDMLEVMGNREKVTITRDEFDEITSTLLNETLKKTKEAIEVAKNKGYDVINEILLVGGSTRMPQVKKALAKNFSEIEIKILEPDEAVAKGAAIHAVNVYVNNQKSLTAKDFESNEEVKVTVNGDEKELKAQDYKENLTFSPEMMSIGGNTREIVIATTKSFAVKVENKEGIKSCFNMIIKNEAMPSGFLEVSGNFSTLYDNQATVDIEIYENDYMDKYFEV
;
A
#
# COMPACT_ATOMS: atom_id res chain seq x y z
N MET A 1 6.24 7.37 -27.09
CA MET A 1 6.60 6.94 -25.72
C MET A 1 6.25 8.04 -24.76
N SER A 2 5.81 7.70 -23.56
CA SER A 2 5.42 8.71 -22.56
C SER A 2 6.62 9.55 -22.15
N LYS A 3 6.45 10.88 -22.08
CA LYS A 3 7.46 11.81 -21.55
C LYS A 3 7.62 11.68 -20.03
N TYR A 4 6.66 11.06 -19.35
CA TYR A 4 6.56 11.00 -17.90
C TYR A 4 6.47 9.55 -17.43
N VAL A 5 6.92 9.34 -16.20
CA VAL A 5 6.69 8.13 -15.42
C VAL A 5 5.83 8.49 -14.21
N PHE A 6 5.07 7.54 -13.71
CA PHE A 6 4.02 7.82 -12.74
C PHE A 6 4.16 6.94 -11.49
N GLY A 7 3.68 7.46 -10.38
CA GLY A 7 3.52 6.71 -9.14
C GLY A 7 2.04 6.51 -8.84
N ILE A 8 1.66 5.29 -8.49
CA ILE A 8 0.29 4.95 -8.14
C ILE A 8 0.27 4.39 -6.72
N ASP A 9 -0.52 5.02 -5.86
CA ASP A 9 -0.97 4.42 -4.61
C ASP A 9 -2.26 3.64 -4.89
N LEU A 10 -2.15 2.31 -4.93
CA LEU A 10 -3.32 1.43 -5.04
C LEU A 10 -3.84 1.13 -3.63
N GLY A 11 -4.64 2.02 -3.08
CA GLY A 11 -5.14 1.94 -1.71
C GLY A 11 -6.36 1.02 -1.54
N THR A 12 -6.60 0.58 -0.31
CA THR A 12 -7.74 -0.31 0.02
C THR A 12 -9.09 0.37 -0.20
N THR A 13 -9.21 1.65 0.15
CA THR A 13 -10.46 2.42 0.05
C THR A 13 -10.41 3.51 -1.00
N TYR A 14 -9.25 4.12 -1.19
CA TYR A 14 -9.00 5.17 -2.17
C TYR A 14 -7.63 4.95 -2.80
N SER A 15 -7.53 5.24 -4.08
CA SER A 15 -6.30 5.19 -4.86
C SER A 15 -5.93 6.57 -5.40
N CYS A 16 -4.65 6.79 -5.64
CA CYS A 16 -4.13 8.08 -6.07
C CYS A 16 -3.03 7.88 -7.13
N ILE A 17 -2.96 8.78 -8.11
CA ILE A 17 -1.89 8.79 -9.11
C ILE A 17 -1.16 10.12 -9.09
N ALA A 18 0.16 10.08 -9.20
CA ALA A 18 1.03 11.25 -9.17
C ALA A 18 2.13 11.15 -10.23
N ARG A 19 2.71 12.30 -10.55
CA ARG A 19 3.92 12.41 -11.37
C ARG A 19 4.90 13.41 -10.75
N VAL A 20 6.11 13.40 -11.25
CA VAL A 20 7.04 14.51 -11.07
C VAL A 20 6.91 15.44 -12.28
N ASP A 21 6.63 16.72 -12.06
CA ASP A 21 6.50 17.72 -13.11
C ASP A 21 7.86 18.18 -13.67
N ASP A 22 7.83 19.02 -14.71
CA ASP A 22 9.04 19.55 -15.34
C ASP A 22 9.87 20.47 -14.42
N THR A 23 9.33 20.88 -13.26
CA THR A 23 10.01 21.67 -12.21
C THR A 23 10.54 20.81 -11.07
N ALA A 24 10.53 19.48 -11.23
CA ALA A 24 10.97 18.51 -10.25
C ALA A 24 10.09 18.43 -8.98
N ARG A 25 8.82 18.80 -9.09
CA ARG A 25 7.84 18.69 -7.99
C ARG A 25 6.94 17.47 -8.20
N ALA A 26 6.76 16.72 -7.15
CA ALA A 26 5.78 15.65 -7.15
C ALA A 26 4.36 16.24 -6.97
N GLU A 27 3.49 15.99 -7.92
CA GLU A 27 2.10 16.46 -7.92
C GLU A 27 1.13 15.31 -8.17
N VAL A 28 -0.02 15.36 -7.52
CA VAL A 28 -1.14 14.45 -7.78
C VAL A 28 -1.88 14.89 -9.03
N ILE A 29 -2.29 13.93 -9.83
CA ILE A 29 -3.13 14.17 -11.00
C ILE A 29 -4.58 13.90 -10.58
N LYS A 30 -5.42 14.90 -10.80
CA LYS A 30 -6.85 14.81 -10.48
C LYS A 30 -7.55 13.81 -11.39
N ASN A 31 -8.53 13.13 -10.83
CA ASN A 31 -9.45 12.33 -11.63
C ASN A 31 -10.45 13.22 -12.43
N ASN A 32 -11.27 12.61 -13.26
CA ASN A 32 -12.25 13.35 -14.07
C ASN A 32 -13.36 14.01 -13.24
N ASP A 33 -13.56 13.62 -11.98
CA ASP A 33 -14.47 14.26 -11.03
C ASP A 33 -13.85 15.52 -10.37
N GLY A 34 -12.55 15.77 -10.62
CA GLY A 34 -11.79 16.90 -10.06
C GLY A 34 -11.16 16.62 -8.68
N ASP A 35 -11.24 15.38 -8.20
CA ASP A 35 -10.70 14.95 -6.92
C ASP A 35 -9.27 14.41 -7.04
N ASN A 36 -8.48 14.55 -5.97
CA ASN A 36 -7.11 14.03 -5.91
C ASN A 36 -7.04 12.52 -5.68
N ILE A 37 -8.12 11.92 -5.20
CA ILE A 37 -8.22 10.50 -4.87
C ILE A 37 -9.46 9.88 -5.52
N THR A 38 -9.36 8.64 -5.93
CA THR A 38 -10.46 7.88 -6.54
C THR A 38 -10.85 6.72 -5.62
N PRO A 39 -12.15 6.52 -5.30
CA PRO A 39 -12.58 5.35 -4.54
C PRO A 39 -12.14 4.05 -5.23
N SER A 40 -11.55 3.13 -4.47
CA SER A 40 -11.14 1.80 -4.94
C SER A 40 -12.33 0.84 -4.96
N VAL A 41 -13.35 1.21 -5.73
CA VAL A 41 -14.63 0.51 -5.86
C VAL A 41 -14.90 0.21 -7.31
N VAL A 42 -15.37 -1.02 -7.59
CA VAL A 42 -15.75 -1.49 -8.93
C VAL A 42 -17.17 -2.04 -8.86
N ALA A 43 -18.06 -1.55 -9.70
CA ALA A 43 -19.42 -2.07 -9.85
C ALA A 43 -19.61 -2.63 -11.27
N PHE A 44 -20.33 -3.75 -11.34
CA PHE A 44 -20.65 -4.45 -12.58
C PHE A 44 -22.14 -4.27 -12.89
N GLU A 45 -22.46 -3.55 -13.98
CA GLU A 45 -23.82 -3.26 -14.42
C GLU A 45 -24.02 -3.72 -15.86
N GLY A 46 -24.74 -4.81 -16.08
CA GLY A 46 -24.86 -5.42 -17.41
C GLY A 46 -23.50 -5.70 -18.03
N ASP A 47 -23.21 -5.12 -19.20
CA ASP A 47 -21.90 -5.25 -19.88
C ASP A 47 -20.90 -4.15 -19.47
N ASN A 48 -21.28 -3.25 -18.56
CA ASN A 48 -20.47 -2.11 -18.16
C ASN A 48 -19.72 -2.37 -16.86
N VAL A 49 -18.52 -1.83 -16.77
CA VAL A 49 -17.72 -1.77 -15.54
C VAL A 49 -17.60 -0.31 -15.12
N ILE A 50 -18.12 0.01 -13.96
CA ILE A 50 -18.09 1.34 -13.35
C ILE A 50 -17.03 1.34 -12.27
N VAL A 51 -16.23 2.41 -12.15
CA VAL A 51 -15.14 2.51 -11.17
C VAL A 51 -15.13 3.89 -10.52
N GLY A 52 -14.85 3.94 -9.22
CA GLY A 52 -14.69 5.19 -8.50
C GLY A 52 -15.94 5.63 -7.76
N ALA A 53 -16.25 6.93 -7.82
CA ALA A 53 -17.33 7.54 -7.04
C ALA A 53 -18.72 6.99 -7.44
N ASP A 54 -18.97 6.81 -8.72
CA ASP A 54 -20.23 6.26 -9.23
C ASP A 54 -20.41 4.80 -8.78
N ALA A 55 -19.34 3.97 -8.88
CA ALA A 55 -19.36 2.59 -8.38
C ALA A 55 -19.63 2.54 -6.86
N LYS A 56 -19.10 3.50 -6.11
CA LYS A 56 -19.34 3.59 -4.67
C LYS A 56 -20.80 3.95 -4.36
N ALA A 57 -21.43 4.78 -5.18
CA ALA A 57 -22.86 5.09 -5.05
C ALA A 57 -23.73 3.87 -5.40
N GLU A 58 -23.34 3.09 -6.42
CA GLU A 58 -24.03 1.84 -6.81
C GLU A 58 -23.98 0.77 -5.71
N ALA A 59 -23.02 0.78 -4.81
CA ALA A 59 -22.91 -0.21 -3.72
C ALA A 59 -24.16 -0.30 -2.85
N VAL A 60 -24.96 0.77 -2.76
CA VAL A 60 -26.24 0.78 -2.00
C VAL A 60 -27.33 0.03 -2.76
N LEU A 61 -27.39 0.21 -4.08
CA LEU A 61 -28.45 -0.35 -4.93
C LEU A 61 -28.12 -1.79 -5.35
N ASN A 62 -26.84 -2.05 -5.63
CA ASN A 62 -26.35 -3.28 -6.23
C ASN A 62 -25.14 -3.85 -5.45
N PRO A 63 -25.31 -4.21 -4.16
CA PRO A 63 -24.22 -4.67 -3.32
C PRO A 63 -23.59 -5.98 -3.80
N GLU A 64 -24.38 -6.87 -4.43
CA GLU A 64 -23.91 -8.17 -4.91
C GLU A 64 -22.96 -8.06 -6.13
N THR A 65 -23.08 -6.98 -6.90
CA THR A 65 -22.26 -6.73 -8.09
C THR A 65 -21.24 -5.60 -7.89
N THR A 66 -21.12 -5.08 -6.66
CA THR A 66 -20.17 -4.03 -6.33
C THR A 66 -19.06 -4.55 -5.41
N VAL A 67 -17.81 -4.41 -5.83
CA VAL A 67 -16.63 -4.85 -5.10
C VAL A 67 -15.95 -3.65 -4.45
N MET A 68 -15.82 -3.72 -3.13
CA MET A 68 -15.05 -2.80 -2.30
C MET A 68 -13.94 -3.57 -1.59
N LEU A 69 -12.89 -2.86 -1.14
CA LEU A 69 -11.81 -3.40 -0.32
C LEU A 69 -11.02 -4.53 -1.01
N VAL A 70 -11.02 -4.62 -2.34
CA VAL A 70 -10.40 -5.70 -3.10
C VAL A 70 -8.92 -5.92 -2.76
N LYS A 71 -8.20 -4.88 -2.35
CA LYS A 71 -6.79 -4.96 -1.97
C LYS A 71 -6.53 -5.95 -0.82
N THR A 72 -7.49 -6.13 0.09
CA THR A 72 -7.38 -7.11 1.21
C THR A 72 -7.47 -8.57 0.73
N LEU A 73 -7.83 -8.77 -0.53
CA LEU A 73 -8.00 -10.06 -1.17
C LEU A 73 -6.84 -10.41 -2.12
N MET A 74 -5.88 -9.47 -2.32
CA MET A 74 -4.74 -9.69 -3.21
C MET A 74 -3.93 -10.92 -2.78
N GLY A 75 -3.55 -11.72 -3.78
CA GLY A 75 -2.83 -12.99 -3.54
C GLY A 75 -3.69 -14.17 -3.08
N LYS A 76 -4.98 -13.95 -2.78
CA LYS A 76 -5.91 -15.05 -2.45
C LYS A 76 -6.41 -15.71 -3.73
N THR A 77 -6.39 -17.04 -3.75
CA THR A 77 -6.79 -17.86 -4.90
C THR A 77 -8.22 -18.39 -4.79
N ASP A 78 -8.85 -18.25 -3.64
CA ASP A 78 -10.19 -18.75 -3.32
C ASP A 78 -11.28 -17.69 -3.44
N PHE A 79 -10.92 -16.46 -3.86
CA PHE A 79 -11.87 -15.39 -4.12
C PHE A 79 -12.02 -15.12 -5.61
N ALA A 80 -13.27 -15.10 -6.06
CA ALA A 80 -13.65 -14.55 -7.35
C ALA A 80 -15.09 -14.00 -7.29
N ILE A 81 -15.39 -13.01 -8.12
CA ILE A 81 -16.77 -12.56 -8.38
C ILE A 81 -17.15 -12.94 -9.79
N ASN A 82 -18.31 -13.57 -9.93
CA ASN A 82 -18.82 -13.93 -11.26
C ASN A 82 -19.44 -12.71 -11.95
N TYR A 83 -18.90 -12.39 -13.13
CA TYR A 83 -19.42 -11.32 -13.97
C TYR A 83 -19.55 -11.83 -15.40
N ASN A 84 -20.78 -11.80 -15.95
CA ASN A 84 -21.12 -12.29 -17.29
C ASN A 84 -20.64 -13.75 -17.56
N GLY A 85 -20.72 -14.61 -16.52
CA GLY A 85 -20.31 -16.02 -16.62
C GLY A 85 -18.80 -16.26 -16.53
N GLU A 86 -18.00 -15.23 -16.23
CA GLU A 86 -16.57 -15.31 -15.96
C GLU A 86 -16.28 -14.92 -14.54
N ASP A 87 -15.44 -15.70 -13.88
CA ASP A 87 -14.96 -15.39 -12.54
C ASP A 87 -13.80 -14.40 -12.60
N LYS A 88 -13.97 -13.23 -12.00
CA LYS A 88 -12.97 -12.16 -11.92
C LYS A 88 -12.18 -12.26 -10.64
N THR A 89 -10.87 -12.33 -10.76
CA THR A 89 -9.91 -12.40 -9.64
C THR A 89 -9.66 -11.02 -9.00
N PRO A 90 -9.10 -10.95 -7.79
CA PRO A 90 -8.74 -9.68 -7.18
C PRO A 90 -7.80 -8.82 -8.04
N GLU A 91 -6.89 -9.46 -8.80
CA GLU A 91 -5.98 -8.80 -9.74
C GLU A 91 -6.73 -8.15 -10.90
N GLU A 92 -7.70 -8.85 -11.49
CA GLU A 92 -8.52 -8.31 -12.58
C GLU A 92 -9.40 -7.15 -12.11
N ILE A 93 -9.97 -7.25 -10.90
CA ILE A 93 -10.76 -6.17 -10.30
C ILE A 93 -9.87 -4.96 -10.00
N SER A 94 -8.68 -5.18 -9.44
CA SER A 94 -7.70 -4.11 -9.21
C SER A 94 -7.22 -3.47 -10.51
N ALA A 95 -7.14 -4.24 -11.60
CA ALA A 95 -6.79 -3.72 -12.92
C ALA A 95 -7.81 -2.72 -13.46
N PHE A 96 -9.09 -2.85 -13.15
CA PHE A 96 -10.10 -1.84 -13.52
C PHE A 96 -9.83 -0.51 -12.79
N ILE A 97 -9.46 -0.56 -11.50
CA ILE A 97 -9.11 0.64 -10.73
C ILE A 97 -7.87 1.32 -11.34
N LEU A 98 -6.83 0.53 -11.65
CA LEU A 98 -5.62 1.04 -12.29
C LEU A 98 -5.89 1.67 -13.66
N ARG A 99 -6.75 1.05 -14.48
CA ARG A 99 -7.16 1.62 -15.78
C ARG A 99 -7.89 2.94 -15.61
N LYS A 100 -8.82 3.05 -14.65
CA LYS A 100 -9.52 4.30 -14.37
C LYS A 100 -8.55 5.41 -14.01
N LEU A 101 -7.63 5.18 -13.07
CA LEU A 101 -6.62 6.16 -12.67
C LEU A 101 -5.75 6.62 -13.83
N THR A 102 -5.27 5.67 -14.64
CA THR A 102 -4.36 5.97 -15.75
C THR A 102 -5.06 6.58 -16.94
N GLN A 103 -6.32 6.22 -17.19
CA GLN A 103 -7.15 6.86 -18.22
C GLN A 103 -7.46 8.30 -17.84
N ASP A 104 -7.95 8.56 -16.63
CA ASP A 104 -8.23 9.92 -16.15
C ASP A 104 -6.96 10.79 -16.22
N ALA A 105 -5.82 10.27 -15.77
CA ALA A 105 -4.55 10.97 -15.85
C ALA A 105 -4.10 11.24 -17.29
N SER A 106 -4.33 10.28 -18.21
CA SER A 106 -4.02 10.46 -19.63
C SER A 106 -4.85 11.56 -20.26
N GLU A 107 -6.13 11.61 -19.94
CA GLU A 107 -7.06 12.64 -20.44
C GLU A 107 -6.70 14.02 -19.88
N GLN A 108 -6.38 14.13 -18.57
CA GLN A 108 -5.99 15.38 -17.92
C GLN A 108 -4.67 15.95 -18.47
N LEU A 109 -3.72 15.09 -18.80
CA LEU A 109 -2.38 15.51 -19.23
C LEU A 109 -2.20 15.54 -20.75
N GLY A 110 -3.11 14.94 -21.50
CA GLY A 110 -2.98 14.78 -22.97
C GLY A 110 -1.80 13.87 -23.36
N VAL A 111 -1.39 12.94 -22.49
CA VAL A 111 -0.29 11.98 -22.73
C VAL A 111 -0.70 10.57 -22.32
N GLU A 112 -0.11 9.55 -22.93
CA GLU A 112 -0.34 8.16 -22.53
C GLU A 112 0.37 7.88 -21.21
N VAL A 113 -0.37 7.41 -20.20
CA VAL A 113 0.17 6.88 -18.93
C VAL A 113 0.46 5.40 -19.11
N LYS A 114 1.73 5.01 -19.05
CA LYS A 114 2.14 3.63 -19.29
C LYS A 114 3.17 3.10 -18.29
N ASP A 115 4.23 3.86 -18.05
CA ASP A 115 5.33 3.46 -17.17
C ASP A 115 5.02 3.89 -15.73
N VAL A 116 4.84 2.91 -14.83
CA VAL A 116 4.37 3.16 -13.46
C VAL A 116 5.18 2.43 -12.40
N VAL A 117 5.29 3.04 -11.23
CA VAL A 117 5.58 2.36 -9.96
C VAL A 117 4.27 2.26 -9.20
N ILE A 118 3.94 1.09 -8.66
CA ILE A 118 2.73 0.87 -7.87
C ILE A 118 3.14 0.55 -6.44
N THR A 119 2.41 1.06 -5.45
CA THR A 119 2.69 0.80 -4.04
C THR A 119 1.90 -0.37 -3.50
N CYS A 120 2.42 -0.96 -2.43
CA CYS A 120 1.73 -1.96 -1.63
C CYS A 120 2.08 -1.78 -0.15
N PRO A 121 1.29 -2.31 0.79
CA PRO A 121 1.62 -2.30 2.21
C PRO A 121 2.98 -2.94 2.49
N ALA A 122 3.63 -2.50 3.58
CA ALA A 122 4.95 -3.03 3.93
C ALA A 122 4.92 -4.54 4.20
N TYR A 123 3.86 -5.04 4.82
CA TYR A 123 3.70 -6.45 5.18
C TYR A 123 3.37 -7.39 4.00
N PHE A 124 3.05 -6.85 2.79
CA PHE A 124 2.78 -7.71 1.63
C PHE A 124 3.97 -8.61 1.33
N GLY A 125 3.70 -9.91 1.33
CA GLY A 125 4.66 -10.95 0.94
C GLY A 125 4.78 -11.08 -0.59
N THR A 126 5.43 -12.15 -1.00
CA THR A 126 5.73 -12.41 -2.42
C THR A 126 4.46 -12.59 -3.26
N ALA A 127 3.44 -13.28 -2.71
CA ALA A 127 2.18 -13.53 -3.41
C ALA A 127 1.42 -12.24 -3.71
N GLU A 128 1.21 -11.39 -2.70
CA GLU A 128 0.47 -10.14 -2.81
C GLU A 128 1.21 -9.11 -3.68
N ARG A 129 2.55 -9.04 -3.58
CA ARG A 129 3.37 -8.17 -4.46
C ARG A 129 3.29 -8.62 -5.91
N THR A 130 3.34 -9.94 -6.16
CA THR A 130 3.17 -10.51 -7.50
C THR A 130 1.78 -10.24 -8.04
N ALA A 131 0.74 -10.41 -7.24
CA ALA A 131 -0.65 -10.09 -7.59
C ALA A 131 -0.80 -8.60 -7.95
N THR A 132 -0.21 -7.68 -7.15
CA THR A 132 -0.22 -6.24 -7.45
C THR A 132 0.47 -5.93 -8.78
N LYS A 133 1.62 -6.55 -9.05
CA LYS A 133 2.32 -6.43 -10.34
C LYS A 133 1.49 -6.97 -11.51
N ASN A 134 0.82 -8.09 -11.31
CA ASN A 134 -0.06 -8.70 -12.31
C ASN A 134 -1.28 -7.81 -12.62
N ALA A 135 -1.90 -7.21 -11.58
CA ALA A 135 -2.98 -6.24 -11.78
C ALA A 135 -2.55 -5.09 -12.69
N GLY A 136 -1.34 -4.55 -12.49
CA GLY A 136 -0.78 -3.53 -13.37
C GLY A 136 -0.59 -4.01 -14.81
N LYS A 137 -0.08 -5.23 -15.01
CA LYS A 137 0.08 -5.84 -16.34
C LYS A 137 -1.27 -6.08 -17.04
N ILE A 138 -2.28 -6.58 -16.30
CA ILE A 138 -3.66 -6.77 -16.81
C ILE A 138 -4.27 -5.42 -17.20
N ALA A 139 -3.95 -4.36 -16.47
CA ALA A 139 -4.34 -2.99 -16.82
C ALA A 139 -3.65 -2.47 -18.11
N GLY A 140 -2.65 -3.17 -18.63
CA GLY A 140 -1.87 -2.78 -19.82
C GLY A 140 -0.68 -1.86 -19.51
N LEU A 141 -0.29 -1.78 -18.24
CA LEU A 141 0.78 -0.91 -17.76
C LEU A 141 2.15 -1.62 -17.78
N ASN A 142 3.21 -0.85 -18.00
CA ASN A 142 4.57 -1.28 -17.76
C ASN A 142 4.92 -0.98 -16.30
N VAL A 143 4.81 -2.00 -15.44
CA VAL A 143 5.11 -1.87 -14.02
C VAL A 143 6.61 -1.93 -13.81
N LEU A 144 7.22 -0.76 -13.62
CA LEU A 144 8.65 -0.60 -13.40
C LEU A 144 9.09 -1.31 -12.12
N GLU A 145 8.37 -1.06 -11.02
CA GLU A 145 8.64 -1.65 -9.71
C GLU A 145 7.39 -1.64 -8.81
N ILE A 146 7.36 -2.53 -7.82
CA ILE A 146 6.43 -2.49 -6.68
C ILE A 146 7.22 -2.04 -5.45
N ILE A 147 6.83 -0.90 -4.87
CA ILE A 147 7.48 -0.33 -3.68
C ILE A 147 6.53 -0.35 -2.47
N SER A 148 7.07 -0.44 -1.25
CA SER A 148 6.23 -0.36 -0.05
C SER A 148 5.74 1.08 0.20
N GLU A 149 4.50 1.21 0.66
CA GLU A 149 3.87 2.49 1.00
C GLU A 149 4.72 3.36 1.94
N PRO A 150 5.26 2.84 3.06
CA PRO A 150 6.10 3.66 3.94
C PRO A 150 7.42 4.07 3.28
N THR A 151 8.01 3.24 2.39
CA THR A 151 9.21 3.64 1.66
C THR A 151 8.90 4.78 0.69
N ALA A 152 7.77 4.71 -0.01
CA ALA A 152 7.30 5.80 -0.87
C ALA A 152 7.08 7.09 -0.06
N ALA A 153 6.39 7.02 1.08
CA ALA A 153 6.18 8.16 1.97
C ALA A 153 7.51 8.77 2.45
N ALA A 154 8.49 7.92 2.80
CA ALA A 154 9.83 8.37 3.21
C ALA A 154 10.59 9.08 2.08
N LEU A 155 10.46 8.60 0.85
CA LEU A 155 11.06 9.27 -0.33
C LEU A 155 10.47 10.67 -0.52
N TYR A 156 9.15 10.80 -0.44
CA TYR A 156 8.50 12.11 -0.54
C TYR A 156 8.93 13.04 0.59
N TYR A 157 8.93 12.55 1.84
CA TYR A 157 9.41 13.31 2.98
C TYR A 157 10.88 13.73 2.83
N GLY A 158 11.72 12.81 2.38
CA GLY A 158 13.15 13.01 2.23
C GLY A 158 13.52 14.02 1.13
N CYS A 159 12.74 14.11 0.05
CA CYS A 159 12.97 15.10 -1.01
C CYS A 159 12.65 16.54 -0.58
N ALA A 160 11.81 16.70 0.46
CA ALA A 160 11.36 18.02 0.89
C ALA A 160 12.35 18.79 1.80
N LYS A 161 13.45 18.17 2.25
CA LYS A 161 14.37 18.79 3.24
C LYS A 161 15.84 18.50 2.98
N GLU A 162 16.71 19.52 3.15
CA GLU A 162 18.16 19.37 3.34
C GLU A 162 18.46 18.63 4.66
N GLN A 163 19.44 17.69 4.70
CA GLN A 163 19.30 16.56 5.58
C GLN A 163 20.41 16.37 6.59
N ASP A 164 20.03 16.58 7.84
CA ASP A 164 20.64 15.85 8.95
C ASP A 164 20.12 14.40 8.97
N GLU A 165 20.95 13.47 9.36
CA GLU A 165 20.59 12.08 9.54
C GLU A 165 19.52 11.93 10.62
N LYS A 166 18.40 11.22 10.30
CA LYS A 166 17.27 11.05 11.21
C LYS A 166 16.73 9.64 11.19
N THR A 167 16.31 9.18 12.35
CA THR A 167 15.45 8.00 12.47
C THR A 167 14.00 8.46 12.59
N ILE A 168 13.16 8.03 11.66
CA ILE A 168 11.74 8.39 11.61
C ILE A 168 10.88 7.15 11.81
N LEU A 169 9.71 7.35 12.40
CA LEU A 169 8.66 6.35 12.47
C LEU A 169 7.53 6.79 11.55
N ILE A 170 7.18 5.97 10.57
CA ILE A 170 6.01 6.15 9.73
C ILE A 170 4.87 5.36 10.35
N TYR A 171 3.81 6.06 10.71
CA TYR A 171 2.56 5.52 11.23
C TYR A 171 1.53 5.66 10.13
N ASP A 172 1.32 4.57 9.40
CA ASP A 172 0.38 4.53 8.28
C ASP A 172 -0.90 3.81 8.71
N LEU A 173 -1.96 4.59 8.93
CA LEU A 173 -3.30 4.06 9.19
C LEU A 173 -4.18 4.35 7.99
N GLY A 174 -4.27 3.36 7.12
CA GLY A 174 -5.07 3.38 5.91
C GLY A 174 -6.55 3.06 6.16
N GLY A 175 -7.26 2.75 5.08
CA GLY A 175 -8.66 2.33 5.16
C GLY A 175 -8.85 0.88 5.58
N GLY A 176 -7.91 0.00 5.26
CA GLY A 176 -8.01 -1.45 5.53
C GLY A 176 -6.89 -2.01 6.39
N THR A 177 -5.76 -1.31 6.46
CA THR A 177 -4.52 -1.82 7.06
C THR A 177 -3.88 -0.77 7.95
N PHE A 178 -3.07 -1.24 8.90
CA PHE A 178 -2.19 -0.44 9.72
C PHE A 178 -0.75 -0.92 9.56
N ASP A 179 0.14 -0.02 9.19
CA ASP A 179 1.59 -0.25 9.11
C ASP A 179 2.34 0.72 10.00
N VAL A 180 3.34 0.21 10.70
CA VAL A 180 4.32 1.02 11.41
C VAL A 180 5.72 0.63 10.94
N THR A 181 6.45 1.60 10.40
CA THR A 181 7.79 1.35 9.85
C THR A 181 8.77 2.35 10.42
N ILE A 182 9.90 1.84 10.93
CA ILE A 182 10.99 2.67 11.42
C ILE A 182 12.10 2.66 10.37
N MET A 183 12.54 3.86 10.00
CA MET A 183 13.53 4.08 8.94
C MET A 183 14.59 5.07 9.38
N ARG A 184 15.80 4.89 8.87
CA ARG A 184 16.87 5.89 8.93
C ARG A 184 16.98 6.57 7.57
N ILE A 185 16.94 7.89 7.58
CA ILE A 185 17.09 8.72 6.39
C ILE A 185 18.38 9.53 6.54
N SER A 186 19.25 9.47 5.54
CA SER A 186 20.44 10.29 5.39
C SER A 186 20.48 10.96 4.02
N ALA A 187 21.50 11.72 3.73
CA ALA A 187 21.66 12.38 2.43
C ALA A 187 21.75 11.39 1.26
N ASP A 188 22.32 10.22 1.49
CA ASP A 188 22.66 9.20 0.49
C ASP A 188 21.84 7.92 0.62
N LYS A 189 21.13 7.70 1.75
CA LYS A 189 20.49 6.42 2.04
C LYS A 189 19.14 6.58 2.73
N ILE A 190 18.20 5.72 2.36
CA ILE A 190 16.98 5.40 3.13
C ILE A 190 17.05 3.94 3.50
N GLU A 191 17.05 3.65 4.80
CA GLU A 191 17.20 2.31 5.33
C GLU A 191 16.01 1.93 6.20
N VAL A 192 15.29 0.88 5.83
CA VAL A 192 14.24 0.29 6.66
C VAL A 192 14.89 -0.50 7.79
N ILE A 193 14.69 -0.08 9.03
CA ILE A 193 15.19 -0.73 10.23
C ILE A 193 14.31 -1.90 10.61
N CYS A 194 13.01 -1.65 10.70
CA CYS A 194 11.99 -2.66 10.95
C CYS A 194 10.62 -2.16 10.51
N SER A 195 9.72 -3.12 10.28
CA SER A 195 8.31 -2.88 10.00
C SER A 195 7.45 -3.88 10.77
N ASP A 196 6.32 -3.43 11.27
CA ASP A 196 5.25 -4.24 11.87
C ASP A 196 3.90 -3.66 11.46
N GLY A 197 2.81 -4.35 11.74
CA GLY A 197 1.49 -3.85 11.37
C GLY A 197 0.39 -4.89 11.55
N ASP A 198 -0.78 -4.55 11.03
CA ASP A 198 -1.94 -5.43 11.00
C ASP A 198 -2.68 -5.24 9.67
N HIS A 199 -2.82 -6.33 8.92
CA HIS A 199 -3.44 -6.34 7.58
C HIS A 199 -4.97 -6.33 7.61
N ASP A 200 -5.58 -6.39 8.80
CA ASP A 200 -7.02 -6.33 8.97
C ASP A 200 -7.46 -5.21 9.93
N LEU A 201 -6.57 -4.26 10.23
CA LEU A 201 -6.81 -3.11 11.09
C LEU A 201 -6.67 -1.81 10.30
N GLY A 202 -7.78 -1.14 10.04
CA GLY A 202 -7.83 0.12 9.32
C GLY A 202 -9.14 0.86 9.50
N GLY A 203 -9.34 1.95 8.81
CA GLY A 203 -10.54 2.80 8.91
C GLY A 203 -11.85 2.06 8.79
N LYS A 204 -11.89 0.92 8.05
CA LYS A 204 -13.05 0.04 7.94
C LYS A 204 -13.52 -0.50 9.29
N ASN A 205 -12.58 -0.81 10.20
CA ASN A 205 -12.93 -1.35 11.51
C ASN A 205 -13.56 -0.26 12.40
N TRP A 206 -13.11 1.00 12.28
CA TRP A 206 -13.78 2.14 12.91
C TRP A 206 -15.20 2.33 12.35
N ASP A 207 -15.38 2.15 11.03
CA ASP A 207 -16.70 2.20 10.41
C ASP A 207 -17.59 1.07 10.92
N GLU A 208 -17.11 -0.16 11.05
CA GLU A 208 -17.86 -1.32 11.56
C GLU A 208 -18.36 -1.10 13.00
N VAL A 209 -17.48 -0.59 13.88
CA VAL A 209 -17.89 -0.24 15.26
C VAL A 209 -18.96 0.84 15.25
N LEU A 210 -18.79 1.85 14.40
CA LEU A 210 -19.76 2.95 14.27
C LEU A 210 -21.09 2.47 13.69
N ILE A 211 -21.07 1.58 12.70
CA ILE A 211 -22.27 0.93 12.12
C ILE A 211 -23.07 0.24 13.23
N GLY A 212 -22.41 -0.59 14.05
CA GLY A 212 -23.06 -1.27 15.18
C GLY A 212 -23.70 -0.28 16.18
N TYR A 213 -23.00 0.80 16.51
CA TYR A 213 -23.50 1.84 17.41
C TYR A 213 -24.75 2.54 16.86
N LEU A 214 -24.69 2.96 15.58
CA LEU A 214 -25.81 3.67 14.94
C LEU A 214 -27.00 2.76 14.68
N ALA A 215 -26.76 1.50 14.33
CA ALA A 215 -27.81 0.49 14.19
C ALA A 215 -28.56 0.26 15.50
N ASN A 216 -27.82 0.07 16.61
CA ASN A 216 -28.44 -0.09 17.94
C ASN A 216 -29.27 1.14 18.32
N GLN A 217 -28.75 2.35 18.07
CA GLN A 217 -29.50 3.59 18.34
C GLN A 217 -30.81 3.65 17.55
N PHE A 218 -30.82 3.18 16.29
CA PHE A 218 -32.03 3.11 15.48
C PHE A 218 -33.03 2.07 16.03
N VAL A 219 -32.53 0.87 16.36
CA VAL A 219 -33.35 -0.21 16.96
C VAL A 219 -34.01 0.23 18.26
N GLU A 220 -33.28 0.89 19.16
CA GLU A 220 -33.81 1.40 20.44
C GLU A 220 -34.97 2.39 20.26
N LYS A 221 -34.92 3.22 19.19
CA LYS A 221 -35.94 4.24 18.96
C LYS A 221 -37.14 3.74 18.16
N ILE A 222 -36.93 2.88 17.18
CA ILE A 222 -37.92 2.47 16.19
C ILE A 222 -38.40 1.03 16.41
N GLY A 223 -37.54 0.16 17.00
CA GLY A 223 -37.85 -1.24 17.24
C GLY A 223 -37.67 -2.17 16.03
N TYR A 224 -37.14 -1.66 14.91
CA TYR A 224 -36.81 -2.47 13.73
C TYR A 224 -35.31 -2.70 13.63
N ASP A 225 -34.94 -3.95 13.35
CA ASP A 225 -33.56 -4.34 13.13
C ASP A 225 -33.14 -4.12 11.68
N ILE A 226 -32.03 -3.41 11.49
CA ILE A 226 -31.43 -3.10 10.18
C ILE A 226 -30.95 -4.38 9.48
N GLU A 227 -30.64 -5.44 10.24
CA GLU A 227 -30.17 -6.73 9.72
C GLU A 227 -31.15 -7.39 8.72
N PHE A 228 -32.41 -7.01 8.74
CA PHE A 228 -33.44 -7.51 7.81
C PHE A 228 -33.60 -6.71 6.52
N ASP A 229 -32.78 -5.66 6.30
CA ASP A 229 -32.84 -4.79 5.14
C ASP A 229 -31.44 -4.54 4.55
N GLU A 230 -31.08 -5.29 3.51
CA GLU A 230 -29.75 -5.19 2.87
C GLU A 230 -29.46 -3.80 2.29
N TYR A 231 -30.51 -3.12 1.79
CA TYR A 231 -30.36 -1.75 1.31
C TYR A 231 -30.00 -0.80 2.47
N ALA A 232 -30.70 -0.91 3.59
CA ALA A 232 -30.42 -0.09 4.77
C ALA A 232 -29.03 -0.36 5.37
N LYS A 233 -28.55 -1.61 5.32
CA LYS A 233 -27.19 -1.95 5.73
C LYS A 233 -26.12 -1.23 4.88
N GLN A 234 -26.29 -1.25 3.56
CA GLN A 234 -25.31 -0.60 2.68
C GLN A 234 -25.36 0.92 2.80
N ASP A 235 -26.57 1.50 2.89
CA ASP A 235 -26.75 2.92 3.15
C ASP A 235 -26.10 3.34 4.47
N LEU A 236 -26.28 2.54 5.53
CA LEU A 236 -25.63 2.79 6.82
C LEU A 236 -24.11 2.74 6.75
N ARG A 237 -23.52 1.81 5.96
CA ARG A 237 -22.05 1.76 5.75
C ARG A 237 -21.53 3.05 5.14
N LEU A 238 -22.17 3.56 4.08
CA LEU A 238 -21.73 4.82 3.46
C LEU A 238 -21.92 6.00 4.41
N LYS A 239 -23.01 6.02 5.18
CA LYS A 239 -23.29 7.06 6.18
C LYS A 239 -22.30 7.00 7.35
N ALA A 240 -21.92 5.82 7.82
CA ALA A 240 -20.92 5.66 8.89
C ALA A 240 -19.56 6.24 8.47
N GLU A 241 -19.05 5.92 7.28
CA GLU A 241 -17.82 6.54 6.77
C GLU A 241 -17.94 8.07 6.69
N LYS A 242 -19.05 8.58 6.19
CA LYS A 242 -19.33 10.01 6.11
C LYS A 242 -19.35 10.66 7.50
N ILE A 243 -20.01 10.04 8.48
CA ILE A 243 -20.07 10.51 9.88
C ILE A 243 -18.66 10.49 10.50
N LYS A 244 -17.90 9.41 10.34
CA LYS A 244 -16.49 9.32 10.78
C LYS A 244 -15.66 10.47 10.23
N LYS A 245 -15.75 10.75 8.93
CA LYS A 245 -15.06 11.88 8.29
C LYS A 245 -15.51 13.24 8.85
N GLN A 246 -16.79 13.43 9.13
CA GLN A 246 -17.30 14.67 9.73
C GLN A 246 -16.77 14.88 11.15
N LEU A 247 -16.61 13.81 11.93
CA LEU A 247 -16.07 13.87 13.30
C LEU A 247 -14.60 14.29 13.35
N THR A 248 -13.88 14.32 12.24
CA THR A 248 -12.51 14.88 12.18
C THR A 248 -12.50 16.37 12.47
N SER A 249 -13.55 17.10 12.06
CA SER A 249 -13.66 18.56 12.21
C SER A 249 -14.79 19.01 13.14
N ARG A 250 -15.78 18.14 13.39
CA ARG A 250 -16.96 18.46 14.21
C ARG A 250 -16.92 17.69 15.52
N SER A 251 -17.50 18.26 16.60
CA SER A 251 -17.67 17.57 17.88
C SER A 251 -18.84 16.58 17.89
N GLN A 252 -19.76 16.69 16.93
CA GLN A 252 -20.90 15.81 16.76
C GLN A 252 -21.22 15.70 15.27
N ALA A 253 -21.65 14.50 14.85
CA ALA A 253 -22.13 14.22 13.51
C ALA A 253 -23.32 13.24 13.54
N GLY A 254 -24.04 13.11 12.42
CA GLY A 254 -25.17 12.18 12.31
C GLY A 254 -25.82 12.31 10.95
N ASP A 255 -26.69 11.35 10.64
CA ASP A 255 -27.46 11.32 9.41
C ASP A 255 -28.85 10.72 9.65
N MET A 256 -29.73 10.79 8.64
CA MET A 256 -31.04 10.14 8.66
C MET A 256 -30.89 8.70 8.17
N LEU A 257 -31.39 7.73 8.94
CA LEU A 257 -31.56 6.35 8.48
C LEU A 257 -33.02 6.09 8.11
N GLU A 258 -33.18 5.29 7.09
CA GLU A 258 -34.50 4.80 6.67
C GLU A 258 -34.43 3.27 6.55
N VAL A 259 -35.34 2.60 7.28
CA VAL A 259 -35.46 1.14 7.26
C VAL A 259 -36.95 0.82 7.14
N MET A 260 -37.36 0.10 6.09
CA MET A 260 -38.76 -0.29 5.84
C MET A 260 -39.74 0.90 5.95
N GLY A 261 -39.34 2.09 5.45
CA GLY A 261 -40.17 3.31 5.48
C GLY A 261 -40.15 4.08 6.82
N ASN A 262 -39.50 3.57 7.85
CA ASN A 262 -39.31 4.29 9.11
C ASN A 262 -38.05 5.13 9.02
N ARG A 263 -38.14 6.40 9.41
CA ARG A 263 -37.03 7.36 9.35
C ARG A 263 -36.66 7.82 10.75
N GLU A 264 -35.42 7.76 11.10
CA GLU A 264 -34.91 8.26 12.37
C GLU A 264 -33.52 8.90 12.19
N LYS A 265 -33.28 9.97 12.95
CA LYS A 265 -31.98 10.61 12.99
C LYS A 265 -31.10 9.90 14.00
N VAL A 266 -29.97 9.37 13.53
CA VAL A 266 -28.90 8.82 14.37
C VAL A 266 -27.76 9.82 14.48
N THR A 267 -27.17 9.92 15.66
CA THR A 267 -26.10 10.89 15.95
C THR A 267 -25.07 10.30 16.91
N ILE A 268 -23.86 10.81 16.82
CA ILE A 268 -22.79 10.46 17.74
C ILE A 268 -21.88 11.68 17.97
N THR A 269 -21.40 11.85 19.20
CA THR A 269 -20.36 12.83 19.50
C THR A 269 -18.97 12.24 19.23
N ARG A 270 -17.96 13.11 19.09
CA ARG A 270 -16.57 12.67 18.94
C ARG A 270 -16.08 11.90 20.17
N ASP A 271 -16.45 12.33 21.36
CA ASP A 271 -16.01 11.68 22.59
C ASP A 271 -16.59 10.26 22.70
N GLU A 272 -17.87 10.05 22.36
CA GLU A 272 -18.48 8.72 22.28
C GLU A 272 -17.80 7.86 21.21
N PHE A 273 -17.51 8.43 20.04
CA PHE A 273 -16.79 7.74 18.98
C PHE A 273 -15.38 7.33 19.41
N ASP A 274 -14.64 8.23 20.05
CA ASP A 274 -13.30 7.93 20.58
C ASP A 274 -13.36 6.82 21.66
N GLU A 275 -14.41 6.80 22.49
CA GLU A 275 -14.63 5.78 23.52
C GLU A 275 -14.90 4.39 22.90
N ILE A 276 -15.89 4.27 22.01
CA ILE A 276 -16.28 2.98 21.43
C ILE A 276 -15.20 2.38 20.52
N THR A 277 -14.32 3.20 19.97
CA THR A 277 -13.21 2.75 19.09
C THR A 277 -11.86 2.67 19.78
N SER A 278 -11.81 2.88 21.09
CA SER A 278 -10.56 2.95 21.87
C SER A 278 -9.73 1.66 21.81
N THR A 279 -10.36 0.50 21.71
CA THR A 279 -9.67 -0.79 21.57
C THR A 279 -8.86 -0.84 20.28
N LEU A 280 -9.44 -0.45 19.14
CA LEU A 280 -8.74 -0.41 17.85
C LEU A 280 -7.53 0.51 17.89
N LEU A 281 -7.68 1.70 18.49
CA LEU A 281 -6.57 2.62 18.66
C LEU A 281 -5.46 2.06 19.55
N ASN A 282 -5.81 1.34 20.62
CA ASN A 282 -4.82 0.71 21.50
C ASN A 282 -4.04 -0.40 20.81
N GLU A 283 -4.63 -1.13 19.87
CA GLU A 283 -3.93 -2.12 19.05
C GLU A 283 -2.86 -1.48 18.17
N THR A 284 -3.15 -0.34 17.53
CA THR A 284 -2.15 0.40 16.76
C THR A 284 -1.00 0.90 17.65
N LEU A 285 -1.31 1.40 18.86
CA LEU A 285 -0.28 1.84 19.81
C LEU A 285 0.58 0.69 20.32
N LYS A 286 0.00 -0.49 20.50
CA LYS A 286 0.73 -1.70 20.89
C LYS A 286 1.76 -2.06 19.81
N LYS A 287 1.34 -2.19 18.55
CA LYS A 287 2.21 -2.45 17.42
C LYS A 287 3.32 -1.41 17.27
N THR A 288 2.97 -0.14 17.49
CA THR A 288 3.95 0.95 17.46
C THR A 288 5.05 0.77 18.52
N LYS A 289 4.68 0.38 19.73
CA LYS A 289 5.64 0.11 20.81
C LYS A 289 6.51 -1.11 20.51
N GLU A 290 5.93 -2.18 19.96
CA GLU A 290 6.65 -3.38 19.56
C GLU A 290 7.70 -3.05 18.49
N ALA A 291 7.35 -2.27 17.47
CA ALA A 291 8.30 -1.81 16.45
C ALA A 291 9.45 -0.96 17.03
N ILE A 292 9.14 -0.06 17.97
CA ILE A 292 10.17 0.76 18.66
C ILE A 292 11.14 -0.12 19.45
N GLU A 293 10.65 -1.16 20.14
CA GLU A 293 11.51 -2.09 20.88
C GLU A 293 12.42 -2.90 19.92
N VAL A 294 11.89 -3.32 18.75
CA VAL A 294 12.73 -3.97 17.72
C VAL A 294 13.82 -3.03 17.22
N ALA A 295 13.50 -1.76 16.96
CA ALA A 295 14.49 -0.76 16.53
C ALA A 295 15.58 -0.54 17.61
N LYS A 296 15.20 -0.40 18.88
CA LYS A 296 16.15 -0.28 20.00
C LYS A 296 17.10 -1.47 20.10
N ASN A 297 16.57 -2.70 19.97
CA ASN A 297 17.39 -3.92 19.99
C ASN A 297 18.40 -3.96 18.84
N LYS A 298 18.16 -3.21 17.78
CA LYS A 298 19.09 -3.00 16.65
C LYS A 298 20.03 -1.80 16.83
N GLY A 299 19.97 -1.10 17.98
CA GLY A 299 20.82 0.05 18.29
C GLY A 299 20.26 1.41 17.86
N TYR A 300 18.98 1.48 17.50
CA TYR A 300 18.29 2.72 17.15
C TYR A 300 17.42 3.21 18.30
N ASP A 301 18.06 3.78 19.33
CA ASP A 301 17.40 4.18 20.58
C ASP A 301 16.56 5.47 20.45
N VAL A 302 16.86 6.31 19.47
CA VAL A 302 16.24 7.63 19.29
C VAL A 302 15.39 7.64 18.04
N ILE A 303 14.10 7.88 18.20
CA ILE A 303 13.18 8.22 17.12
C ILE A 303 13.02 9.74 17.11
N ASN A 304 13.39 10.40 16.01
CA ASN A 304 13.34 11.85 15.91
C ASN A 304 11.94 12.38 15.62
N GLU A 305 11.20 11.70 14.77
CA GLU A 305 9.90 12.16 14.29
C GLU A 305 8.94 10.98 14.03
N ILE A 306 7.64 11.22 14.25
CA ILE A 306 6.55 10.35 13.80
C ILE A 306 5.86 11.03 12.63
N LEU A 307 5.81 10.37 11.47
CA LEU A 307 5.10 10.83 10.29
C LEU A 307 3.76 10.11 10.19
N LEU A 308 2.67 10.87 10.17
CA LEU A 308 1.32 10.34 9.99
C LEU A 308 0.98 10.28 8.50
N VAL A 309 0.69 9.08 8.03
CA VAL A 309 0.30 8.74 6.66
C VAL A 309 -0.99 7.93 6.70
N GLY A 310 -1.73 7.87 5.60
CA GLY A 310 -3.01 7.19 5.51
C GLY A 310 -4.17 8.04 6.03
N GLY A 311 -5.29 8.00 5.30
CA GLY A 311 -6.45 8.86 5.53
C GLY A 311 -7.07 8.75 6.92
N SER A 312 -6.97 7.58 7.56
CA SER A 312 -7.52 7.35 8.90
C SER A 312 -6.72 8.03 10.02
N THR A 313 -5.47 8.45 9.76
CA THR A 313 -4.68 9.27 10.72
C THR A 313 -5.26 10.68 10.93
N ARG A 314 -6.20 11.10 10.07
CA ARG A 314 -6.93 12.37 10.22
C ARG A 314 -7.87 12.36 11.44
N MET A 315 -8.21 11.21 12.00
CA MET A 315 -9.01 11.10 13.22
C MET A 315 -8.24 11.73 14.39
N PRO A 316 -8.81 12.74 15.09
CA PRO A 316 -8.09 13.48 16.16
C PRO A 316 -7.57 12.60 17.29
N GLN A 317 -8.26 11.49 17.58
CA GLN A 317 -7.86 10.51 18.59
C GLN A 317 -6.47 9.94 18.32
N VAL A 318 -6.08 9.72 17.05
CA VAL A 318 -4.78 9.17 16.67
C VAL A 318 -3.64 10.09 17.11
N LYS A 319 -3.66 11.34 16.65
CA LYS A 319 -2.62 12.32 17.03
C LYS A 319 -2.58 12.54 18.55
N LYS A 320 -3.74 12.63 19.19
CA LYS A 320 -3.86 12.82 20.64
C LYS A 320 -3.25 11.64 21.42
N ALA A 321 -3.51 10.42 20.99
CA ALA A 321 -2.98 9.22 21.63
C ALA A 321 -1.46 9.09 21.43
N LEU A 322 -0.96 9.36 20.23
CA LEU A 322 0.49 9.35 19.96
C LEU A 322 1.21 10.42 20.76
N ALA A 323 0.71 11.66 20.82
CA ALA A 323 1.29 12.73 21.63
C ALA A 323 1.32 12.38 23.12
N LYS A 324 0.32 11.65 23.63
CA LYS A 324 0.29 11.18 25.02
C LYS A 324 1.30 10.06 25.31
N ASN A 325 1.46 9.11 24.37
CA ASN A 325 2.32 7.94 24.56
C ASN A 325 3.79 8.19 24.20
N PHE A 326 4.07 9.16 23.31
CA PHE A 326 5.39 9.48 22.76
C PHE A 326 5.64 10.98 22.81
N SER A 327 5.53 11.58 24.01
CA SER A 327 5.57 13.03 24.24
C SER A 327 6.86 13.71 23.81
N GLU A 328 7.98 12.96 23.78
CA GLU A 328 9.31 13.47 23.40
C GLU A 328 9.56 13.46 21.89
N ILE A 329 8.63 12.87 21.09
CA ILE A 329 8.80 12.71 19.66
C ILE A 329 7.91 13.71 18.92
N GLU A 330 8.48 14.45 17.96
CA GLU A 330 7.71 15.37 17.11
C GLU A 330 6.78 14.59 16.18
N ILE A 331 5.47 14.96 16.16
CA ILE A 331 4.46 14.33 15.30
C ILE A 331 4.12 15.25 14.13
N LYS A 332 4.39 14.78 12.92
CA LYS A 332 4.12 15.49 11.66
C LYS A 332 3.04 14.79 10.86
N ILE A 333 2.21 15.57 10.18
CA ILE A 333 1.23 15.08 9.22
C ILE A 333 1.82 15.31 7.82
N LEU A 334 1.94 14.23 7.05
CA LEU A 334 2.55 14.26 5.72
C LEU A 334 1.49 13.95 4.67
N GLU A 335 0.69 14.96 4.27
CA GLU A 335 -0.31 14.83 3.19
C GLU A 335 -0.92 13.41 3.11
N PRO A 336 -1.71 12.98 4.12
CA PRO A 336 -1.98 11.57 4.40
C PRO A 336 -2.56 10.76 3.23
N ASP A 337 -3.22 11.42 2.28
CA ASP A 337 -3.88 10.77 1.14
C ASP A 337 -3.02 10.81 -0.14
N GLU A 338 -1.88 11.55 -0.15
CA GLU A 338 -1.12 11.86 -1.37
C GLU A 338 0.37 11.50 -1.29
N ALA A 339 0.92 11.50 -0.08
CA ALA A 339 2.36 11.32 0.15
C ALA A 339 2.91 10.04 -0.48
N VAL A 340 2.15 8.97 -0.42
CA VAL A 340 2.51 7.65 -0.94
C VAL A 340 2.60 7.68 -2.48
N ALA A 341 1.59 8.21 -3.15
CA ALA A 341 1.59 8.34 -4.62
C ALA A 341 2.72 9.27 -5.11
N LYS A 342 2.93 10.41 -4.42
CA LYS A 342 4.01 11.35 -4.73
C LYS A 342 5.39 10.71 -4.56
N GLY A 343 5.60 9.95 -3.48
CA GLY A 343 6.83 9.21 -3.26
C GLY A 343 7.07 8.12 -4.31
N ALA A 344 6.02 7.41 -4.69
CA ALA A 344 6.07 6.42 -5.78
C ALA A 344 6.45 7.09 -7.13
N ALA A 345 5.94 8.30 -7.40
CA ALA A 345 6.31 9.06 -8.61
C ALA A 345 7.80 9.48 -8.59
N ILE A 346 8.32 9.91 -7.45
CA ILE A 346 9.76 10.18 -7.28
C ILE A 346 10.57 8.92 -7.52
N HIS A 347 10.14 7.80 -6.95
CA HIS A 347 10.81 6.51 -7.17
C HIS A 347 10.76 6.07 -8.64
N ALA A 348 9.64 6.29 -9.33
CA ALA A 348 9.50 5.98 -10.75
C ALA A 348 10.55 6.74 -11.60
N VAL A 349 10.79 8.02 -11.30
CA VAL A 349 11.87 8.79 -11.94
C VAL A 349 13.23 8.18 -11.62
N ASN A 350 13.49 7.81 -10.36
CA ASN A 350 14.76 7.21 -9.95
C ASN A 350 15.03 5.88 -10.68
N VAL A 351 14.05 4.99 -10.71
CA VAL A 351 14.15 3.70 -11.41
C VAL A 351 14.39 3.90 -12.91
N TYR A 352 13.62 4.80 -13.52
CA TYR A 352 13.74 5.08 -14.95
C TYR A 352 15.12 5.64 -15.31
N VAL A 353 15.61 6.65 -14.56
CA VAL A 353 16.92 7.27 -14.79
C VAL A 353 18.06 6.27 -14.56
N ASN A 354 17.98 5.42 -13.54
CA ASN A 354 19.01 4.41 -13.27
C ASN A 354 19.05 3.32 -14.34
N ASN A 355 17.90 2.87 -14.82
CA ASN A 355 17.83 1.94 -15.96
C ASN A 355 18.45 2.55 -17.22
N GLN A 356 18.33 3.86 -17.43
CA GLN A 356 18.99 4.56 -18.54
C GLN A 356 20.51 4.70 -18.34
N LYS A 357 20.99 4.94 -17.11
CA LYS A 357 22.42 5.03 -16.79
C LYS A 357 23.18 3.69 -16.94
N SER A 358 22.48 2.56 -16.78
CA SER A 358 23.07 1.24 -16.99
C SER A 358 23.43 0.97 -18.46
N LEU A 359 22.87 1.75 -19.39
CA LEU A 359 23.23 1.77 -20.81
C LEU A 359 24.38 2.76 -21.01
N THR A 360 25.60 2.27 -21.08
CA THR A 360 26.78 3.13 -21.23
C THR A 360 26.90 3.66 -22.66
N ALA A 361 27.51 4.84 -22.83
CA ALA A 361 27.76 5.42 -24.16
C ALA A 361 28.53 4.47 -25.11
N LYS A 362 29.32 3.52 -24.56
CA LYS A 362 30.04 2.48 -25.32
C LYS A 362 29.11 1.49 -26.03
N ASP A 363 27.92 1.24 -25.45
CA ASP A 363 26.96 0.28 -26.00
C ASP A 363 26.29 0.82 -27.29
N PHE A 364 26.45 2.14 -27.55
CA PHE A 364 25.83 2.83 -28.69
C PHE A 364 26.82 3.39 -29.73
N GLU A 365 28.13 3.10 -29.60
CA GLU A 365 29.14 3.52 -30.60
C GLU A 365 29.11 2.68 -31.86
N SER A 366 28.56 1.47 -31.84
CA SER A 366 28.26 0.64 -32.99
C SER A 366 26.79 0.81 -33.37
N ASN A 367 26.50 0.95 -34.67
CA ASN A 367 25.12 1.03 -35.21
C ASN A 367 24.33 -0.28 -35.08
N GLU A 368 24.66 -1.12 -34.10
CA GLU A 368 24.05 -2.42 -33.87
C GLU A 368 22.97 -2.31 -32.79
N GLU A 369 21.97 -3.17 -32.87
CA GLU A 369 20.94 -3.33 -31.88
C GLU A 369 21.56 -3.82 -30.56
N VAL A 370 21.31 -3.11 -29.46
CA VAL A 370 21.82 -3.50 -28.14
C VAL A 370 20.73 -4.27 -27.38
N LYS A 371 21.08 -5.47 -26.93
CA LYS A 371 20.22 -6.26 -26.05
C LYS A 371 20.32 -5.73 -24.63
N VAL A 372 19.20 -5.31 -24.07
CA VAL A 372 19.09 -4.75 -22.74
C VAL A 372 18.17 -5.60 -21.92
N THR A 373 18.59 -5.98 -20.73
CA THR A 373 17.70 -6.65 -19.78
C THR A 373 16.98 -5.61 -18.95
N VAL A 374 15.67 -5.46 -19.16
CA VAL A 374 14.81 -4.57 -18.39
C VAL A 374 13.83 -5.45 -17.61
N ASN A 375 13.90 -5.41 -16.29
CA ASN A 375 13.07 -6.22 -15.39
C ASN A 375 13.11 -7.74 -15.66
N GLY A 376 14.28 -8.27 -16.06
CA GLY A 376 14.47 -9.69 -16.37
C GLY A 376 14.10 -10.10 -17.79
N ASP A 377 13.51 -9.21 -18.60
CA ASP A 377 13.21 -9.45 -20.01
C ASP A 377 14.29 -8.84 -20.92
N GLU A 378 14.80 -9.60 -21.88
CA GLU A 378 15.69 -9.08 -22.92
C GLU A 378 14.89 -8.25 -23.94
N LYS A 379 15.25 -6.98 -24.12
CA LYS A 379 14.72 -6.09 -25.17
C LYS A 379 15.85 -5.64 -26.10
N GLU A 380 15.60 -5.61 -27.38
CA GLU A 380 16.49 -5.04 -28.37
C GLU A 380 16.14 -3.55 -28.58
N LEU A 381 17.11 -2.66 -28.32
CA LEU A 381 16.96 -1.21 -28.49
C LEU A 381 17.93 -0.70 -29.54
N LYS A 382 17.46 0.19 -30.42
CA LYS A 382 18.32 0.90 -31.38
C LYS A 382 18.89 2.16 -30.76
N ALA A 383 20.14 2.48 -31.09
CA ALA A 383 20.81 3.69 -30.61
C ALA A 383 20.02 4.98 -30.90
N GLN A 384 19.22 4.98 -31.95
CA GLN A 384 18.38 6.12 -32.35
C GLN A 384 17.17 6.27 -31.41
N ASP A 385 16.55 5.16 -30.98
CA ASP A 385 15.40 5.14 -30.07
C ASP A 385 15.83 5.60 -28.66
N TYR A 386 17.10 5.39 -28.29
CA TYR A 386 17.67 5.83 -27.02
C TYR A 386 17.83 7.36 -26.99
N LYS A 387 18.32 7.98 -28.06
CA LYS A 387 18.54 9.43 -28.13
C LYS A 387 17.24 10.25 -28.17
N GLU A 388 16.19 9.71 -28.79
CA GLU A 388 14.90 10.39 -28.90
C GLU A 388 14.05 10.31 -27.63
N ASN A 389 14.35 9.37 -26.71
CA ASN A 389 13.57 9.09 -25.49
C ASN A 389 14.11 9.80 -24.22
N LEU A 390 15.26 10.46 -24.30
CA LEU A 390 15.85 11.24 -23.20
C LEU A 390 15.29 12.68 -23.17
N THR A 391 14.06 12.85 -22.67
CA THR A 391 13.43 14.16 -22.52
C THR A 391 12.93 14.46 -21.11
N PHE A 392 13.65 14.00 -20.09
CA PHE A 392 13.50 14.60 -18.77
C PHE A 392 14.20 15.96 -18.72
N SER A 393 13.59 16.93 -18.03
CA SER A 393 14.26 18.20 -17.78
C SER A 393 15.54 17.98 -16.95
N PRO A 394 16.54 18.90 -17.03
CA PRO A 394 17.71 18.83 -16.16
C PRO A 394 17.36 18.73 -14.67
N GLU A 395 16.26 19.35 -14.25
CA GLU A 395 15.74 19.34 -12.89
C GLU A 395 15.22 17.93 -12.52
N MET A 396 14.44 17.29 -13.39
CA MET A 396 14.00 15.91 -13.20
C MET A 396 15.18 14.93 -13.18
N MET A 397 16.18 15.16 -14.04
CA MET A 397 17.42 14.37 -14.02
C MET A 397 18.21 14.56 -12.71
N SER A 398 18.12 15.72 -12.07
CA SER A 398 18.75 15.95 -10.77
C SER A 398 18.09 15.17 -9.64
N ILE A 399 16.76 15.01 -9.67
CA ILE A 399 16.05 14.10 -8.74
C ILE A 399 16.53 12.67 -8.93
N GLY A 400 16.53 12.17 -10.15
CA GLY A 400 17.03 10.82 -10.48
C GLY A 400 18.56 10.69 -10.31
N GLY A 401 19.30 11.81 -10.26
CA GLY A 401 20.76 11.86 -10.07
C GLY A 401 21.20 11.82 -8.61
N ASN A 402 20.37 12.33 -7.69
CA ASN A 402 20.53 12.24 -6.25
C ASN A 402 19.83 10.99 -5.69
N THR A 403 19.96 9.87 -6.37
CA THR A 403 19.36 8.61 -5.91
C THR A 403 19.98 8.21 -4.60
N ARG A 404 19.17 8.28 -3.54
CA ARG A 404 19.51 7.63 -2.28
C ARG A 404 19.46 6.12 -2.48
N GLU A 405 20.42 5.43 -1.93
CA GLU A 405 20.33 3.98 -1.81
C GLU A 405 19.11 3.63 -0.94
N ILE A 406 18.23 2.77 -1.46
CA ILE A 406 17.10 2.25 -0.68
C ILE A 406 17.48 0.86 -0.19
N VAL A 407 17.65 0.72 1.12
CA VAL A 407 17.86 -0.57 1.77
C VAL A 407 16.55 -0.94 2.45
N ILE A 408 15.87 -1.94 1.89
CA ILE A 408 14.65 -2.49 2.46
C ILE A 408 14.99 -3.59 3.47
N ALA A 409 14.07 -3.89 4.36
CA ALA A 409 14.13 -5.06 5.22
C ALA A 409 13.14 -6.12 4.71
N THR A 410 13.45 -7.38 4.99
CA THR A 410 12.51 -8.47 4.72
C THR A 410 11.25 -8.29 5.54
N THR A 411 10.09 -8.44 4.90
CA THR A 411 8.78 -8.30 5.56
C THR A 411 8.28 -9.61 6.16
N LYS A 412 8.87 -10.71 5.72
CA LYS A 412 8.59 -12.08 6.16
C LYS A 412 9.88 -12.84 6.43
N SER A 413 9.78 -13.90 7.21
CA SER A 413 10.82 -14.90 7.34
C SER A 413 10.65 -15.98 6.28
N PHE A 414 11.76 -16.56 5.82
CA PHE A 414 11.75 -17.65 4.84
C PHE A 414 12.46 -18.85 5.43
N ALA A 415 11.72 -19.94 5.56
CA ALA A 415 12.19 -21.17 6.18
C ALA A 415 12.26 -22.32 5.18
N VAL A 416 13.16 -23.26 5.45
CA VAL A 416 13.17 -24.57 4.84
C VAL A 416 12.72 -25.62 5.86
N LYS A 417 11.93 -26.60 5.41
CA LYS A 417 11.55 -27.73 6.23
C LYS A 417 12.72 -28.69 6.36
N VAL A 418 13.03 -29.05 7.58
CA VAL A 418 14.12 -29.95 7.93
C VAL A 418 13.60 -31.09 8.81
N GLU A 419 14.23 -32.25 8.71
CA GLU A 419 13.95 -33.39 9.55
C GLU A 419 15.24 -33.83 10.23
N ASN A 420 15.18 -34.12 11.52
CA ASN A 420 16.35 -34.63 12.24
C ASN A 420 16.42 -36.18 12.15
N LYS A 421 17.50 -36.79 12.65
CA LYS A 421 17.71 -38.23 12.62
C LYS A 421 16.69 -39.05 13.42
N GLU A 422 15.92 -38.37 14.27
CA GLU A 422 14.85 -38.95 15.09
C GLU A 422 13.49 -38.87 14.41
N GLY A 423 13.42 -38.33 13.19
CA GLY A 423 12.19 -38.16 12.42
C GLY A 423 11.36 -36.94 12.84
N ILE A 424 11.92 -36.03 13.67
CA ILE A 424 11.23 -34.81 14.09
C ILE A 424 11.37 -33.78 12.97
N LYS A 425 10.22 -33.30 12.47
CA LYS A 425 10.13 -32.28 11.45
C LYS A 425 10.04 -30.90 12.11
N SER A 426 10.80 -29.95 11.60
CA SER A 426 10.77 -28.54 12.02
C SER A 426 11.04 -27.65 10.83
N CYS A 427 10.72 -26.36 10.94
CA CYS A 427 11.15 -25.36 9.99
C CYS A 427 12.34 -24.58 10.53
N PHE A 428 13.30 -24.33 9.65
CA PHE A 428 14.50 -23.56 9.93
C PHE A 428 14.47 -22.29 9.10
N ASN A 429 14.34 -21.12 9.76
CA ASN A 429 14.39 -19.81 9.10
C ASN A 429 15.81 -19.55 8.57
N MET A 430 15.94 -19.53 7.26
CA MET A 430 17.17 -19.13 6.55
C MET A 430 17.30 -17.60 6.54
N ILE A 431 16.18 -16.92 6.35
CA ILE A 431 16.04 -15.46 6.37
C ILE A 431 15.03 -15.14 7.46
N ILE A 432 15.35 -14.19 8.33
CA ILE A 432 14.45 -13.77 9.41
C ILE A 432 13.82 -12.41 9.04
N LYS A 433 12.56 -12.22 9.39
CA LYS A 433 11.84 -10.95 9.22
C LYS A 433 12.67 -9.77 9.77
N ASN A 434 12.67 -8.66 9.04
CA ASN A 434 13.45 -7.46 9.33
C ASN A 434 14.97 -7.58 9.08
N GLU A 435 15.46 -8.59 8.36
CA GLU A 435 16.85 -8.57 7.86
C GLU A 435 17.01 -7.56 6.72
N ALA A 436 18.10 -6.79 6.74
CA ALA A 436 18.36 -5.79 5.72
C ALA A 436 18.66 -6.44 4.36
N MET A 437 18.07 -5.91 3.30
CA MET A 437 18.28 -6.32 1.90
C MET A 437 18.94 -5.18 1.11
N PRO A 438 20.27 -5.08 1.14
CA PRO A 438 21.00 -4.15 0.30
C PRO A 438 20.73 -4.47 -1.18
N SER A 439 20.46 -3.44 -1.97
CA SER A 439 20.18 -3.61 -3.42
C SER A 439 18.89 -4.42 -3.75
N GLY A 440 17.97 -4.55 -2.77
CA GLY A 440 16.71 -5.29 -2.95
C GLY A 440 16.86 -6.80 -3.08
N PHE A 441 18.04 -7.34 -2.74
CA PHE A 441 18.36 -8.75 -2.89
C PHE A 441 19.13 -9.26 -1.67
N LEU A 442 18.76 -10.44 -1.17
CA LEU A 442 19.42 -11.14 -0.08
C LEU A 442 19.62 -12.60 -0.47
N GLU A 443 20.88 -13.03 -0.47
CA GLU A 443 21.28 -14.42 -0.72
C GLU A 443 21.77 -15.05 0.58
N VAL A 444 21.16 -16.18 0.95
CA VAL A 444 21.56 -16.94 2.13
C VAL A 444 21.78 -18.39 1.73
N SER A 445 22.88 -18.97 2.19
CA SER A 445 23.21 -20.37 1.97
C SER A 445 23.28 -21.14 3.28
N GLY A 446 22.86 -22.41 3.25
CA GLY A 446 22.94 -23.32 4.38
C GLY A 446 23.44 -24.70 3.94
N ASN A 447 24.12 -25.39 4.85
CA ASN A 447 24.55 -26.78 4.61
C ASN A 447 23.57 -27.74 5.25
N PHE A 448 22.95 -28.56 4.44
CA PHE A 448 22.05 -29.64 4.86
C PHE A 448 22.64 -30.98 4.41
N SER A 449 22.46 -32.02 5.18
CA SER A 449 22.86 -33.39 4.82
C SER A 449 21.64 -34.25 4.54
N THR A 450 21.81 -35.29 3.75
CA THR A 450 20.79 -36.33 3.58
C THR A 450 20.59 -37.11 4.88
N LEU A 451 19.37 -37.57 5.14
CA LEU A 451 19.02 -38.35 6.32
C LEU A 451 19.56 -39.76 6.27
N TYR A 452 19.69 -40.33 5.06
CA TYR A 452 20.09 -41.72 4.81
C TYR A 452 21.22 -41.78 3.80
N ASP A 453 22.08 -42.77 3.93
CA ASP A 453 23.10 -43.09 2.94
C ASP A 453 22.46 -43.47 1.60
N ASN A 454 23.02 -42.91 0.51
CA ASN A 454 22.55 -43.07 -0.88
C ASN A 454 21.12 -42.54 -1.17
N GLN A 455 20.64 -41.57 -0.42
CA GLN A 455 19.42 -40.82 -0.75
C GLN A 455 19.57 -40.10 -2.10
N ALA A 456 18.76 -40.51 -3.10
CA ALA A 456 18.90 -40.07 -4.48
C ALA A 456 18.23 -38.69 -4.75
N THR A 457 17.24 -38.31 -3.93
CA THR A 457 16.48 -37.06 -4.06
C THR A 457 16.26 -36.40 -2.73
N VAL A 458 16.20 -35.09 -2.73
CA VAL A 458 15.82 -34.26 -1.59
C VAL A 458 14.72 -33.31 -2.04
N ASP A 459 13.57 -33.37 -1.39
CA ASP A 459 12.50 -32.40 -1.59
C ASP A 459 12.79 -31.18 -0.71
N ILE A 460 12.81 -30.00 -1.31
CA ILE A 460 13.01 -28.74 -0.61
C ILE A 460 11.68 -27.99 -0.60
N GLU A 461 11.08 -27.87 0.57
CA GLU A 461 9.89 -27.05 0.79
C GLU A 461 10.31 -25.72 1.42
N ILE A 462 9.91 -24.60 0.80
CA ILE A 462 10.17 -23.24 1.30
C ILE A 462 8.87 -22.65 1.83
N TYR A 463 8.93 -22.12 3.03
CA TYR A 463 7.80 -21.51 3.73
C TYR A 463 8.06 -20.03 3.98
N GLU A 464 7.13 -19.19 3.57
CA GLU A 464 7.06 -17.80 3.98
C GLU A 464 6.24 -17.72 5.28
N ASN A 465 6.75 -17.03 6.31
CA ASN A 465 6.14 -17.01 7.64
C ASN A 465 6.46 -15.71 8.41
N ASP A 466 5.82 -15.53 9.57
CA ASP A 466 6.02 -14.38 10.46
C ASP A 466 6.86 -14.68 11.71
N TYR A 467 7.35 -15.92 11.87
CA TYR A 467 8.15 -16.30 13.04
C TYR A 467 9.54 -15.69 12.96
N MET A 468 9.98 -15.11 14.08
CA MET A 468 11.34 -14.55 14.21
C MET A 468 12.34 -15.54 14.82
N ASP A 469 11.87 -16.67 15.32
CA ASP A 469 12.71 -17.72 15.86
C ASP A 469 13.43 -18.49 14.74
N LYS A 470 14.66 -18.90 15.01
CA LYS A 470 15.47 -19.63 14.04
C LYS A 470 14.86 -21.01 13.70
N TYR A 471 14.21 -21.63 14.65
CA TYR A 471 13.50 -22.90 14.51
C TYR A 471 12.08 -22.78 15.04
N PHE A 472 11.12 -23.38 14.35
CA PHE A 472 9.74 -23.49 14.81
C PHE A 472 9.12 -24.81 14.32
N GLU A 473 8.11 -25.29 15.06
CA GLU A 473 7.34 -26.49 14.70
C GLU A 473 6.22 -26.12 13.71
N VAL A 474 5.94 -27.02 12.76
CA VAL A 474 4.90 -26.85 11.73
C VAL A 474 3.69 -27.69 12.11
#